data_74296156a9f482dfd30f60ee769dbc4f
#
_entry.id   74296156a9f482dfd30f60ee769dbc4f
#
_cell.length_a   1.000
_cell.length_b   1.000
_cell.length_c   1.000
_cell.angle_alpha   90.00
_cell.angle_beta   90.00
_cell.angle_gamma   90.00
#
_symmetry.space_group_name_H-M   'P 1'
#
loop_
_entity.id
_entity.type
_entity.pdbx_description
1 polymer ?
#
loop_
_entity_poly.entity_id
_entity_poly.type
_entity_poly.pdbx_seq_one_letter_code
_entity_poly.pdbx_strand_id
1 'polypeptide(L)'
;MEITLTDIEKEAYKDSPVHRLDSRVKLLATILIIIFAVSLPRVHEDNLIRLAVVELYLVILMALASLNPAYIIVRFLAVLPFGLGIIVIQPFVRQPFFDSFTVYPLDLPFGLTITYEGLTFGITLLAKFIVCISAIILLSSATKMHDIVGAARQLGIPKEIALLLTMMVRYLFLFWSVLKRIRTAQKCRLFNIWNKKVHRKWILEQIGYTISSIFIMAYEQGERTYISMLCRGYGQNGNMKINKKDLKIPDILFSGTTVLVIVGSYILS
;
A
#
# COMPACT_ATOMS: atom_id res chain seq x y z
N MET A 1 12.52 15.50 5.35
CA MET A 1 11.13 15.80 4.96
C MET A 1 10.25 14.85 5.77
N GLU A 2 9.53 15.32 6.79
CA GLU A 2 8.62 14.46 7.55
C GLU A 2 7.37 14.25 6.70
N ILE A 3 7.22 13.09 6.08
CA ILE A 3 5.99 12.69 5.40
C ILE A 3 4.93 12.53 6.48
N THR A 4 4.04 13.51 6.60
CA THR A 4 2.94 13.43 7.57
C THR A 4 1.80 12.62 6.96
N LEU A 5 1.04 11.88 7.81
CA LEU A 5 -0.16 11.13 7.37
C LEU A 5 -1.13 12.01 6.58
N THR A 6 -1.18 13.31 6.91
CA THR A 6 -1.96 14.32 6.19
C THR A 6 -1.45 14.59 4.78
N ASP A 7 -0.16 14.41 4.49
CA ASP A 7 0.40 14.61 3.15
C ASP A 7 0.11 13.42 2.24
N ILE A 8 -0.04 12.22 2.81
CA ILE A 8 -0.46 11.01 2.08
C ILE A 8 -1.89 11.15 1.57
N GLU A 9 -2.79 11.73 2.36
CA GLU A 9 -4.18 11.95 1.94
C GLU A 9 -4.38 13.15 1.01
N LYS A 10 -3.49 14.15 1.03
CA LYS A 10 -3.64 15.32 0.15
C LYS A 10 -3.74 14.95 -1.34
N GLU A 11 -2.96 13.97 -1.76
CA GLU A 11 -3.03 13.49 -3.16
C GLU A 11 -4.38 12.83 -3.47
N ALA A 12 -4.98 12.11 -2.51
CA ALA A 12 -6.29 11.46 -2.68
C ALA A 12 -7.49 12.44 -2.72
N TYR A 13 -7.27 13.73 -2.42
CA TYR A 13 -8.28 14.79 -2.51
C TYR A 13 -8.20 15.58 -3.83
N LYS A 14 -7.28 15.24 -4.73
CA LYS A 14 -7.22 15.86 -6.05
C LYS A 14 -8.41 15.46 -6.91
N ASP A 15 -8.85 16.38 -7.77
CA ASP A 15 -9.90 16.11 -8.76
C ASP A 15 -9.27 15.71 -10.09
N SER A 16 -9.39 14.43 -10.45
CA SER A 16 -9.05 13.90 -11.77
C SER A 16 -10.07 12.86 -12.21
N PRO A 17 -10.11 12.48 -13.51
CA PRO A 17 -11.01 11.43 -13.98
C PRO A 17 -10.91 10.14 -13.18
N VAL A 18 -9.67 9.73 -12.82
CA VAL A 18 -9.41 8.52 -12.05
C VAL A 18 -9.91 8.65 -10.60
N HIS A 19 -9.82 9.83 -9.97
CA HIS A 19 -10.32 10.05 -8.61
C HIS A 19 -11.85 9.93 -8.51
N ARG A 20 -12.58 10.31 -9.56
CA ARG A 20 -14.05 10.28 -9.60
C ARG A 20 -14.65 8.90 -9.80
N LEU A 21 -13.83 7.89 -10.18
CA LEU A 21 -14.27 6.50 -10.33
C LEU A 21 -14.68 5.88 -8.99
N ASP A 22 -15.58 4.89 -9.03
CA ASP A 22 -16.00 4.17 -7.84
C ASP A 22 -14.83 3.39 -7.22
N SER A 23 -14.68 3.50 -5.90
CA SER A 23 -13.58 2.88 -5.13
C SER A 23 -13.61 1.36 -5.19
N ARG A 24 -14.78 0.73 -5.41
CA ARG A 24 -14.93 -0.73 -5.58
C ARG A 24 -14.21 -1.20 -6.83
N VAL A 25 -14.43 -0.50 -7.93
CA VAL A 25 -13.87 -0.87 -9.23
C VAL A 25 -12.36 -0.71 -9.22
N LYS A 26 -11.84 0.37 -8.61
CA LYS A 26 -10.40 0.58 -8.43
C LYS A 26 -9.77 -0.54 -7.59
N LEU A 27 -10.42 -0.90 -6.47
CA LEU A 27 -9.93 -1.95 -5.58
C LEU A 27 -9.92 -3.31 -6.28
N LEU A 28 -11.00 -3.67 -6.98
CA LEU A 28 -11.07 -4.92 -7.75
C LEU A 28 -10.04 -4.95 -8.88
N ALA A 29 -9.89 -3.86 -9.63
CA ALA A 29 -8.89 -3.73 -10.70
C ALA A 29 -7.46 -3.91 -10.16
N THR A 30 -7.14 -3.28 -9.02
CA THR A 30 -5.82 -3.43 -8.39
C THR A 30 -5.57 -4.86 -7.94
N ILE A 31 -6.53 -5.51 -7.27
CA ILE A 31 -6.41 -6.91 -6.86
C ILE A 31 -6.23 -7.82 -8.08
N LEU A 32 -6.97 -7.58 -9.15
CA LEU A 32 -6.90 -8.38 -10.38
C LEU A 32 -5.53 -8.25 -11.05
N ILE A 33 -4.96 -7.04 -11.12
CA ILE A 33 -3.61 -6.79 -11.63
C ILE A 33 -2.56 -7.51 -10.77
N ILE A 34 -2.68 -7.45 -9.45
CA ILE A 34 -1.75 -8.13 -8.54
C ILE A 34 -1.83 -9.65 -8.70
N ILE A 35 -3.04 -10.21 -8.75
CA ILE A 35 -3.24 -11.64 -8.97
C ILE A 35 -2.65 -12.06 -10.33
N PHE A 36 -2.88 -11.29 -11.38
CA PHE A 36 -2.29 -11.54 -12.69
C PHE A 36 -0.76 -11.53 -12.64
N ALA A 37 -0.14 -10.50 -12.08
CA ALA A 37 1.32 -10.39 -11.99
C ALA A 37 1.95 -11.54 -11.18
N VAL A 38 1.30 -11.98 -10.10
CA VAL A 38 1.78 -13.11 -9.28
C VAL A 38 1.57 -14.44 -9.97
N SER A 39 0.44 -14.64 -10.67
CA SER A 39 0.05 -15.89 -11.33
C SER A 39 0.93 -16.23 -12.55
N LEU A 40 1.62 -15.26 -13.15
CA LEU A 40 2.52 -15.51 -14.27
C LEU A 40 3.61 -16.53 -13.89
N PRO A 41 3.97 -17.48 -14.79
CA PRO A 41 5.00 -18.47 -14.53
C PRO A 41 6.34 -17.81 -14.16
N ARG A 42 7.22 -18.56 -13.49
CA ARG A 42 8.43 -17.99 -12.87
C ARG A 42 9.53 -17.68 -13.89
N VAL A 43 9.57 -18.41 -15.00
CA VAL A 43 10.63 -18.31 -16.01
C VAL A 43 10.05 -18.49 -17.40
N HIS A 44 9.74 -17.38 -18.03
CA HIS A 44 9.46 -17.28 -19.47
C HIS A 44 9.88 -15.90 -19.93
N GLU A 45 10.59 -15.83 -21.04
CA GLU A 45 11.08 -14.55 -21.60
C GLU A 45 9.91 -13.62 -21.96
N ASP A 46 8.79 -14.21 -22.42
CA ASP A 46 7.57 -13.49 -22.75
C ASP A 46 6.91 -12.78 -21.56
N ASN A 47 7.22 -13.20 -20.32
CA ASN A 47 6.65 -12.57 -19.12
C ASN A 47 7.09 -11.12 -18.94
N LEU A 48 8.29 -10.77 -19.39
CA LEU A 48 8.78 -9.39 -19.31
C LEU A 48 7.95 -8.47 -20.20
N ILE A 49 7.58 -8.95 -21.40
CA ILE A 49 6.73 -8.19 -22.34
C ILE A 49 5.34 -7.99 -21.73
N ARG A 50 4.75 -9.06 -21.19
CA ARG A 50 3.42 -8.99 -20.53
C ARG A 50 3.42 -7.99 -19.37
N LEU A 51 4.42 -8.06 -18.50
CA LEU A 51 4.56 -7.14 -17.36
C LEU A 51 4.82 -5.71 -17.83
N ALA A 52 5.61 -5.51 -18.90
CA ALA A 52 5.85 -4.18 -19.46
C ALA A 52 4.57 -3.53 -20.02
N VAL A 53 3.69 -4.29 -20.66
CA VAL A 53 2.40 -3.81 -21.17
C VAL A 53 1.50 -3.36 -19.99
N VAL A 54 1.43 -4.17 -18.92
CA VAL A 54 0.65 -3.82 -17.74
C VAL A 54 1.23 -2.61 -17.02
N GLU A 55 2.56 -2.51 -16.90
CA GLU A 55 3.21 -1.36 -16.30
C GLU A 55 2.98 -0.08 -17.11
N LEU A 56 3.07 -0.16 -18.44
CA LEU A 56 2.74 0.98 -19.32
C LEU A 56 1.30 1.46 -19.09
N TYR A 57 0.35 0.54 -18.97
CA TYR A 57 -1.04 0.88 -18.64
C TYR A 57 -1.15 1.59 -17.28
N LEU A 58 -0.46 1.10 -16.24
CA LEU A 58 -0.44 1.73 -14.92
C LEU A 58 0.17 3.12 -14.96
N VAL A 59 1.25 3.33 -15.71
CA VAL A 59 1.89 4.64 -15.90
C VAL A 59 0.94 5.61 -16.59
N ILE A 60 0.20 5.17 -17.62
CA ILE A 60 -0.83 5.99 -18.28
C ILE A 60 -1.92 6.39 -17.28
N LEU A 61 -2.39 5.45 -16.45
CA LEU A 61 -3.39 5.74 -15.41
C LEU A 61 -2.85 6.72 -14.37
N MET A 62 -1.58 6.61 -13.96
CA MET A 62 -0.96 7.57 -13.04
C MET A 62 -0.86 8.97 -13.65
N ALA A 63 -0.56 9.06 -14.94
CA ALA A 63 -0.55 10.34 -15.68
C ALA A 63 -1.96 10.94 -15.75
N LEU A 64 -2.99 10.15 -16.07
CA LEU A 64 -4.39 10.56 -16.07
C LEU A 64 -4.89 10.97 -14.67
N ALA A 65 -4.35 10.36 -13.62
CA ALA A 65 -4.62 10.73 -12.23
C ALA A 65 -3.98 12.06 -11.83
N SER A 66 -3.17 12.68 -12.68
CA SER A 66 -2.46 13.94 -12.42
C SER A 66 -1.64 13.91 -11.12
N LEU A 67 -1.04 12.75 -10.83
CA LEU A 67 -0.22 12.56 -9.64
C LEU A 67 1.13 13.26 -9.83
N ASN A 68 1.64 13.89 -8.78
CA ASN A 68 2.97 14.50 -8.80
C ASN A 68 4.04 13.42 -9.02
N PRO A 69 4.86 13.49 -10.10
CA PRO A 69 5.88 12.49 -10.38
C PRO A 69 6.91 12.38 -9.24
N ALA A 70 7.26 13.49 -8.61
CA ALA A 70 8.16 13.50 -7.45
C ALA A 70 7.60 12.69 -6.27
N TYR A 71 6.29 12.73 -6.05
CA TYR A 71 5.63 11.95 -5.01
C TYR A 71 5.65 10.45 -5.31
N ILE A 72 5.43 10.07 -6.57
CA ILE A 72 5.49 8.68 -7.02
C ILE A 72 6.92 8.14 -6.83
N ILE A 73 7.93 8.90 -7.29
CA ILE A 73 9.35 8.51 -7.18
C ILE A 73 9.77 8.33 -5.73
N VAL A 74 9.38 9.23 -4.83
CA VAL A 74 9.71 9.11 -3.39
C VAL A 74 9.09 7.86 -2.78
N ARG A 75 7.84 7.53 -3.12
CA ARG A 75 7.20 6.28 -2.66
C ARG A 75 7.87 5.04 -3.23
N PHE A 76 8.19 5.06 -4.51
CA PHE A 76 8.93 3.99 -5.17
C PHE A 76 10.28 3.78 -4.47
N LEU A 77 11.03 4.87 -4.27
CA LEU A 77 12.36 4.84 -3.63
C LEU A 77 12.30 4.35 -2.18
N ALA A 78 11.21 4.62 -1.45
CA ALA A 78 11.02 4.17 -0.08
C ALA A 78 10.80 2.65 0.03
N VAL A 79 10.15 2.03 -0.97
CA VAL A 79 9.84 0.59 -0.97
C VAL A 79 10.91 -0.23 -1.71
N LEU A 80 11.59 0.38 -2.67
CA LEU A 80 12.59 -0.24 -3.53
C LEU A 80 13.73 -0.96 -2.78
N PRO A 81 14.33 -0.42 -1.68
CA PRO A 81 15.43 -1.11 -0.99
C PRO A 81 15.02 -2.46 -0.40
N PHE A 82 13.76 -2.63 0.02
CA PHE A 82 13.25 -3.91 0.51
C PHE A 82 13.18 -4.96 -0.62
N GLY A 83 12.64 -4.59 -1.79
CA GLY A 83 12.57 -5.47 -2.95
C GLY A 83 13.95 -5.79 -3.52
N LEU A 84 14.79 -4.78 -3.70
CA LEU A 84 16.14 -4.96 -4.22
C LEU A 84 16.99 -5.88 -3.33
N GLY A 85 16.86 -5.80 -2.00
CA GLY A 85 17.59 -6.67 -1.09
C GLY A 85 17.33 -8.16 -1.36
N ILE A 86 16.07 -8.52 -1.61
CA ILE A 86 15.68 -9.90 -1.93
C ILE A 86 16.14 -10.28 -3.35
N ILE A 87 15.96 -9.38 -4.32
CA ILE A 87 16.25 -9.64 -5.74
C ILE A 87 17.74 -9.82 -5.98
N VAL A 88 18.60 -9.01 -5.33
CA VAL A 88 20.06 -9.08 -5.47
C VAL A 88 20.61 -10.41 -4.95
N ILE A 89 19.94 -11.07 -4.02
CA ILE A 89 20.35 -12.37 -3.49
C ILE A 89 20.02 -13.51 -4.47
N GLN A 90 18.99 -13.35 -5.34
CA GLN A 90 18.50 -14.41 -6.22
C GLN A 90 19.56 -15.03 -7.17
N PRO A 91 20.45 -14.26 -7.82
CA PRO A 91 21.51 -14.83 -8.68
C PRO A 91 22.47 -15.77 -7.95
N PHE A 92 22.61 -15.60 -6.63
CA PHE A 92 23.54 -16.37 -5.80
C PHE A 92 22.92 -17.61 -5.16
N VAL A 93 21.59 -17.71 -5.18
CA VAL A 93 20.86 -18.84 -4.59
C VAL A 93 20.48 -19.83 -5.68
N ARG A 94 20.91 -21.07 -5.56
CA ARG A 94 20.47 -22.15 -6.45
C ARG A 94 19.00 -22.41 -6.24
N GLN A 95 18.20 -22.15 -7.25
CA GLN A 95 16.75 -22.32 -7.17
C GLN A 95 16.40 -23.80 -7.37
N PRO A 96 15.61 -24.42 -6.48
CA PRO A 96 15.26 -25.86 -6.57
C PRO A 96 14.34 -26.22 -7.74
N PHE A 97 13.96 -25.26 -8.57
CA PHE A 97 13.03 -25.43 -9.69
C PHE A 97 13.73 -25.62 -11.04
N PHE A 98 15.07 -25.59 -11.09
CA PHE A 98 15.84 -25.78 -12.30
C PHE A 98 16.64 -27.06 -12.21
N ASP A 99 16.51 -27.94 -13.22
CA ASP A 99 17.25 -29.20 -13.30
C ASP A 99 18.68 -29.03 -13.86
N SER A 100 18.94 -27.91 -14.58
CA SER A 100 20.23 -27.59 -15.16
C SER A 100 20.62 -26.14 -14.82
N PHE A 101 21.86 -25.96 -14.37
CA PHE A 101 22.40 -24.64 -14.04
C PHE A 101 23.54 -24.30 -14.98
N THR A 102 23.39 -23.20 -15.75
CA THR A 102 24.49 -22.60 -16.51
C THR A 102 25.19 -21.57 -15.61
N VAL A 103 26.38 -21.92 -15.18
CA VAL A 103 27.20 -21.06 -14.32
C VAL A 103 28.03 -20.13 -15.21
N TYR A 104 27.95 -18.82 -14.97
CA TYR A 104 28.87 -17.88 -15.61
C TYR A 104 30.30 -18.09 -15.07
N PRO A 105 31.33 -18.00 -15.93
CA PRO A 105 32.73 -18.15 -15.54
C PRO A 105 33.26 -16.89 -14.79
N LEU A 106 32.49 -16.36 -13.85
CA LEU A 106 32.89 -15.24 -13.00
C LEU A 106 33.04 -15.77 -11.57
N ASP A 107 34.27 -16.15 -11.22
CA ASP A 107 34.63 -16.52 -9.87
C ASP A 107 34.72 -15.27 -9.00
N LEU A 108 33.64 -14.99 -8.27
CA LEU A 108 33.68 -13.94 -7.26
C LEU A 108 34.43 -14.42 -6.00
N PRO A 109 35.16 -13.51 -5.31
CA PRO A 109 35.73 -13.81 -4.02
C PRO A 109 34.62 -14.27 -3.08
N PHE A 110 34.81 -15.35 -2.34
CA PHE A 110 33.90 -16.11 -1.47
C PHE A 110 33.14 -17.29 -2.11
N GLY A 111 33.53 -17.75 -3.32
CA GLY A 111 32.90 -18.91 -3.95
C GLY A 111 31.45 -18.71 -4.39
N LEU A 112 31.01 -17.47 -4.58
CA LEU A 112 29.71 -17.11 -5.07
C LEU A 112 29.67 -17.29 -6.60
N THR A 113 28.86 -18.20 -7.08
CA THR A 113 28.65 -18.44 -8.53
C THR A 113 27.39 -17.75 -8.98
N ILE A 114 27.50 -16.93 -10.03
CA ILE A 114 26.34 -16.29 -10.67
C ILE A 114 25.75 -17.27 -11.68
N THR A 115 24.46 -17.57 -11.54
CA THR A 115 23.74 -18.47 -12.42
C THR A 115 22.86 -17.65 -13.38
N TYR A 116 22.85 -17.99 -14.67
CA TYR A 116 22.01 -17.32 -15.69
C TYR A 116 20.53 -17.40 -15.34
N GLU A 117 20.08 -18.58 -14.91
CA GLU A 117 18.70 -18.84 -14.49
C GLU A 117 18.32 -18.02 -13.24
N GLY A 118 19.24 -17.84 -12.31
CA GLY A 118 19.03 -16.98 -11.13
C GLY A 118 18.91 -15.52 -11.50
N LEU A 119 19.65 -15.05 -12.52
CA LEU A 119 19.59 -13.67 -12.99
C LEU A 119 18.27 -13.39 -13.73
N THR A 120 17.85 -14.27 -14.66
CA THR A 120 16.57 -14.13 -15.35
C THR A 120 15.39 -14.20 -14.40
N PHE A 121 15.45 -15.08 -13.41
CA PHE A 121 14.46 -15.14 -12.33
C PHE A 121 14.44 -13.84 -11.50
N GLY A 122 15.60 -13.31 -11.15
CA GLY A 122 15.74 -12.05 -10.41
C GLY A 122 15.12 -10.87 -11.18
N ILE A 123 15.38 -10.76 -12.49
CA ILE A 123 14.80 -9.70 -13.36
C ILE A 123 13.28 -9.85 -13.44
N THR A 124 12.78 -11.06 -13.62
CA THR A 124 11.31 -11.31 -13.65
C THR A 124 10.65 -10.97 -12.33
N LEU A 125 11.30 -11.30 -11.22
CA LEU A 125 10.80 -10.95 -9.89
C LEU A 125 10.80 -9.44 -9.66
N LEU A 126 11.83 -8.73 -10.14
CA LEU A 126 11.89 -7.27 -10.12
C LEU A 126 10.75 -6.64 -10.91
N ALA A 127 10.50 -7.13 -12.12
CA ALA A 127 9.40 -6.62 -12.95
C ALA A 127 8.04 -6.83 -12.27
N LYS A 128 7.78 -8.02 -11.70
CA LYS A 128 6.56 -8.30 -10.91
C LYS A 128 6.43 -7.35 -9.71
N PHE A 129 7.52 -7.13 -9.00
CA PHE A 129 7.56 -6.24 -7.85
C PHE A 129 7.22 -4.80 -8.23
N ILE A 130 7.77 -4.31 -9.35
CA ILE A 130 7.47 -2.97 -9.90
C ILE A 130 5.98 -2.83 -10.20
N VAL A 131 5.39 -3.76 -10.96
CA VAL A 131 3.96 -3.73 -11.31
C VAL A 131 3.06 -3.75 -10.06
N CYS A 132 3.36 -4.60 -9.08
CA CYS A 132 2.58 -4.68 -7.84
C CYS A 132 2.65 -3.36 -7.04
N ILE A 133 3.84 -2.76 -6.93
CA ILE A 133 4.00 -1.48 -6.24
C ILE A 133 3.29 -0.37 -6.97
N SER A 134 3.44 -0.27 -8.29
CA SER A 134 2.74 0.72 -9.12
C SER A 134 1.23 0.65 -8.93
N ALA A 135 0.67 -0.55 -8.94
CA ALA A 135 -0.76 -0.77 -8.71
C ALA A 135 -1.22 -0.29 -7.31
N ILE A 136 -0.44 -0.61 -6.27
CA ILE A 136 -0.74 -0.19 -4.89
C ILE A 136 -0.57 1.33 -4.73
N ILE A 137 0.46 1.94 -5.33
CA ILE A 137 0.67 3.40 -5.29
C ILE A 137 -0.50 4.11 -5.97
N LEU A 138 -0.95 3.63 -7.13
CA LEU A 138 -2.10 4.19 -7.84
C LEU A 138 -3.36 4.14 -6.97
N LEU A 139 -3.69 2.98 -6.40
CA LEU A 139 -4.86 2.82 -5.52
C LEU A 139 -4.80 3.74 -4.31
N SER A 140 -3.67 3.73 -3.60
CA SER A 140 -3.46 4.52 -2.38
C SER A 140 -3.46 6.03 -2.62
N SER A 141 -3.04 6.48 -3.82
CA SER A 141 -3.02 7.90 -4.19
C SER A 141 -4.32 8.39 -4.79
N ALA A 142 -5.09 7.50 -5.46
CA ALA A 142 -6.33 7.87 -6.14
C ALA A 142 -7.59 7.58 -5.32
N THR A 143 -7.48 7.02 -4.11
CA THR A 143 -8.65 6.62 -3.32
C THR A 143 -8.45 6.95 -1.84
N LYS A 144 -9.44 7.62 -1.24
CA LYS A 144 -9.43 7.95 0.19
C LYS A 144 -9.54 6.69 1.02
N MET A 145 -8.83 6.66 2.17
CA MET A 145 -8.88 5.50 3.08
C MET A 145 -10.30 5.11 3.49
N HIS A 146 -11.15 6.10 3.73
CA HIS A 146 -12.55 5.88 4.10
C HIS A 146 -13.37 5.21 2.97
N ASP A 147 -13.11 5.59 1.72
CA ASP A 147 -13.79 5.02 0.55
C ASP A 147 -13.32 3.59 0.26
N ILE A 148 -12.04 3.26 0.56
CA ILE A 148 -11.52 1.89 0.48
C ILE A 148 -12.27 0.96 1.44
N VAL A 149 -12.45 1.39 2.69
CA VAL A 149 -13.19 0.62 3.70
C VAL A 149 -14.66 0.45 3.29
N GLY A 150 -15.27 1.51 2.75
CA GLY A 150 -16.62 1.46 2.22
C GLY A 150 -16.79 0.51 1.04
N ALA A 151 -15.80 0.48 0.14
CA ALA A 151 -15.74 -0.44 -0.99
C ALA A 151 -15.59 -1.90 -0.52
N ALA A 152 -14.68 -2.15 0.42
CA ALA A 152 -14.40 -3.46 0.98
C ALA A 152 -15.65 -4.08 1.66
N ARG A 153 -16.44 -3.24 2.37
CA ARG A 153 -17.73 -3.65 2.95
C ARG A 153 -18.72 -4.12 1.89
N GLN A 154 -18.76 -3.43 0.75
CA GLN A 154 -19.70 -3.77 -0.32
C GLN A 154 -19.25 -5.00 -1.12
N LEU A 155 -17.97 -5.39 -1.01
CA LEU A 155 -17.40 -6.61 -1.59
C LEU A 155 -17.61 -7.86 -0.70
N GLY A 156 -18.29 -7.72 0.45
CA GLY A 156 -18.68 -8.87 1.27
C GLY A 156 -18.01 -8.95 2.65
N ILE A 157 -17.24 -7.93 3.05
CA ILE A 157 -16.72 -7.90 4.42
C ILE A 157 -17.87 -7.76 5.42
N PRO A 158 -17.90 -8.55 6.52
CA PRO A 158 -18.89 -8.45 7.57
C PRO A 158 -19.04 -7.01 8.08
N LYS A 159 -20.28 -6.62 8.38
CA LYS A 159 -20.59 -5.25 8.81
C LYS A 159 -19.85 -4.81 10.07
N GLU A 160 -19.56 -5.73 10.97
CA GLU A 160 -18.83 -5.50 12.22
C GLU A 160 -17.37 -5.11 11.95
N ILE A 161 -16.70 -5.84 11.05
CA ILE A 161 -15.31 -5.57 10.66
C ILE A 161 -15.23 -4.24 9.90
N ALA A 162 -16.16 -3.97 9.00
CA ALA A 162 -16.20 -2.69 8.27
C ALA A 162 -16.44 -1.50 9.22
N LEU A 163 -17.27 -1.67 10.25
CA LEU A 163 -17.46 -0.66 11.28
C LEU A 163 -16.17 -0.40 12.06
N LEU A 164 -15.49 -1.48 12.52
CA LEU A 164 -14.21 -1.37 13.23
C LEU A 164 -13.16 -0.66 12.38
N LEU A 165 -13.01 -1.02 11.11
CA LEU A 165 -12.07 -0.36 10.19
C LEU A 165 -12.41 1.12 10.00
N THR A 166 -13.69 1.48 9.86
CA THR A 166 -14.13 2.87 9.74
C THR A 166 -13.76 3.67 10.98
N MET A 167 -14.02 3.10 12.17
CA MET A 167 -13.64 3.72 13.44
C MET A 167 -12.13 3.82 13.60
N MET A 168 -11.38 2.77 13.21
CA MET A 168 -9.91 2.77 13.24
C MET A 168 -9.35 3.92 12.42
N VAL A 169 -9.78 4.11 11.17
CA VAL A 169 -9.32 5.23 10.32
C VAL A 169 -9.62 6.57 10.97
N ARG A 170 -10.86 6.77 11.49
CA ARG A 170 -11.25 8.00 12.17
C ARG A 170 -10.36 8.32 13.36
N TYR A 171 -10.14 7.34 14.24
CA TYR A 171 -9.36 7.54 15.46
C TYR A 171 -7.85 7.64 15.19
N LEU A 172 -7.35 7.03 14.12
CA LEU A 172 -5.96 7.19 13.70
C LEU A 172 -5.62 8.67 13.46
N PHE A 173 -6.45 9.40 12.72
CA PHE A 173 -6.24 10.84 12.50
C PHE A 173 -6.40 11.66 13.77
N LEU A 174 -7.36 11.30 14.64
CA LEU A 174 -7.56 11.96 15.92
C LEU A 174 -6.32 11.81 16.80
N PHE A 175 -5.84 10.59 17.02
CA PHE A 175 -4.66 10.35 17.86
C PHE A 175 -3.38 10.89 17.24
N TRP A 176 -3.27 10.93 15.92
CA TRP A 176 -2.18 11.62 15.25
C TRP A 176 -2.13 13.11 15.61
N SER A 177 -3.28 13.77 15.65
CA SER A 177 -3.37 15.18 16.07
C SER A 177 -3.01 15.38 17.55
N VAL A 178 -3.41 14.44 18.41
CA VAL A 178 -3.05 14.42 19.83
C VAL A 178 -1.55 14.24 19.99
N LEU A 179 -0.95 13.27 19.30
CA LEU A 179 0.49 13.03 19.32
C LEU A 179 1.28 14.28 18.89
N LYS A 180 0.84 14.97 17.83
CA LYS A 180 1.46 16.23 17.40
C LYS A 180 1.41 17.30 18.51
N ARG A 181 0.28 17.44 19.19
CA ARG A 181 0.14 18.38 20.32
C ARG A 181 1.08 18.04 21.46
N ILE A 182 1.16 16.77 21.87
CA ILE A 182 2.09 16.31 22.91
C ILE A 182 3.52 16.61 22.51
N ARG A 183 3.93 16.27 21.27
CA ARG A 183 5.28 16.56 20.76
C ARG A 183 5.60 18.05 20.72
N THR A 184 4.64 18.89 20.34
CA THR A 184 4.83 20.34 20.37
C THR A 184 5.05 20.83 21.79
N ALA A 185 4.24 20.37 22.76
CA ALA A 185 4.42 20.71 24.18
C ALA A 185 5.78 20.23 24.72
N GLN A 186 6.23 19.04 24.32
CA GLN A 186 7.55 18.55 24.69
C GLN A 186 8.68 19.40 24.10
N LYS A 187 8.56 19.82 22.82
CA LYS A 187 9.53 20.73 22.18
C LYS A 187 9.60 22.08 22.90
N CYS A 188 8.48 22.65 23.33
CA CYS A 188 8.44 23.89 24.12
C CYS A 188 9.17 23.74 25.48
N ARG A 189 9.22 22.51 26.02
CA ARG A 189 9.99 22.16 27.23
C ARG A 189 11.44 21.77 26.93
N LEU A 190 11.95 22.11 25.75
CA LEU A 190 13.31 21.81 25.28
C LEU A 190 13.63 20.30 25.20
N PHE A 191 12.61 19.44 25.20
CA PHE A 191 12.82 18.00 25.00
C PHE A 191 13.12 17.70 23.51
N ASN A 192 14.29 17.08 23.29
CA ASN A 192 14.69 16.62 21.96
C ASN A 192 15.19 15.17 22.05
N ILE A 193 14.57 14.28 21.27
CA ILE A 193 14.88 12.85 21.20
C ILE A 193 16.35 12.62 20.73
N TRP A 194 16.87 13.51 19.89
CA TRP A 194 18.22 13.41 19.31
C TRP A 194 19.29 14.09 20.16
N ASN A 195 18.97 14.53 21.37
CA ASN A 195 19.94 15.21 22.23
C ASN A 195 20.95 14.21 22.79
N LYS A 196 22.19 14.30 22.33
CA LYS A 196 23.30 13.44 22.78
C LYS A 196 23.77 13.72 24.22
N LYS A 197 23.38 14.88 24.80
CA LYS A 197 23.78 15.29 26.16
C LYS A 197 22.92 14.65 27.27
N VAL A 198 21.81 14.01 26.90
CA VAL A 198 20.86 13.40 27.84
C VAL A 198 21.00 11.89 27.82
N HIS A 199 20.90 11.27 28.99
CA HIS A 199 21.00 9.81 29.11
C HIS A 199 19.88 9.11 28.32
N ARG A 200 20.22 8.13 27.47
CA ARG A 200 19.27 7.43 26.59
C ARG A 200 18.11 6.78 27.34
N LYS A 201 18.37 6.24 28.55
CA LYS A 201 17.34 5.64 29.39
C LYS A 201 16.21 6.62 29.70
N TRP A 202 16.55 7.86 30.08
CA TRP A 202 15.57 8.90 30.35
C TRP A 202 14.75 9.28 29.10
N ILE A 203 15.37 9.33 27.93
CA ILE A 203 14.67 9.58 26.66
C ILE A 203 13.66 8.47 26.38
N LEU A 204 14.03 7.20 26.58
CA LEU A 204 13.14 6.05 26.42
C LEU A 204 11.97 6.09 27.42
N GLU A 205 12.20 6.47 28.66
CA GLU A 205 11.15 6.66 29.67
C GLU A 205 10.16 7.73 29.24
N GLN A 206 10.61 8.87 28.71
CA GLN A 206 9.72 9.94 28.22
C GLN A 206 8.90 9.49 27.01
N ILE A 207 9.48 8.71 26.10
CA ILE A 207 8.75 8.08 24.98
C ILE A 207 7.71 7.10 25.54
N GLY A 208 8.09 6.27 26.51
CA GLY A 208 7.18 5.34 27.19
C GLY A 208 6.00 6.04 27.83
N TYR A 209 6.21 7.13 28.56
CA TYR A 209 5.12 7.94 29.13
C TYR A 209 4.21 8.55 28.07
N THR A 210 4.77 8.97 26.93
CA THR A 210 3.97 9.49 25.81
C THR A 210 3.06 8.40 25.23
N ILE A 211 3.61 7.20 25.00
CA ILE A 211 2.86 6.06 24.48
C ILE A 211 1.77 5.65 25.48
N SER A 212 2.10 5.53 26.78
CA SER A 212 1.15 5.18 27.82
C SER A 212 0.01 6.19 27.92
N SER A 213 0.32 7.48 27.84
CA SER A 213 -0.69 8.56 27.87
C SER A 213 -1.65 8.46 26.69
N ILE A 214 -1.14 8.22 25.46
CA ILE A 214 -1.98 8.05 24.27
C ILE A 214 -2.83 6.78 24.39
N PHE A 215 -2.27 5.71 24.94
CA PHE A 215 -3.00 4.44 25.13
C PHE A 215 -4.18 4.61 26.09
N ILE A 216 -3.97 5.29 27.23
CA ILE A 216 -5.04 5.58 28.19
C ILE A 216 -6.13 6.43 27.54
N MET A 217 -5.75 7.51 26.81
CA MET A 217 -6.71 8.34 26.09
C MET A 217 -7.48 7.54 25.02
N ALA A 218 -6.81 6.58 24.34
CA ALA A 218 -7.46 5.73 23.34
C ALA A 218 -8.48 4.79 23.99
N TYR A 219 -8.14 4.22 25.13
CA TYR A 219 -9.04 3.37 25.91
C TYR A 219 -10.29 4.13 26.36
N GLU A 220 -10.12 5.26 27.01
CA GLU A 220 -11.23 6.11 27.44
C GLU A 220 -12.12 6.56 26.26
N GLN A 221 -11.50 6.94 25.15
CA GLN A 221 -12.22 7.32 23.94
C GLN A 221 -13.03 6.15 23.36
N GLY A 222 -12.46 4.94 23.40
CA GLY A 222 -13.14 3.73 22.97
C GLY A 222 -14.38 3.45 23.82
N GLU A 223 -14.25 3.51 25.13
CA GLU A 223 -15.35 3.31 26.08
C GLU A 223 -16.48 4.33 25.90
N ARG A 224 -16.14 5.63 25.82
CA ARG A 224 -17.12 6.70 25.55
C ARG A 224 -17.85 6.47 24.22
N THR A 225 -17.13 6.02 23.19
CA THR A 225 -17.71 5.74 21.88
C THR A 225 -18.65 4.56 21.95
N TYR A 226 -18.26 3.48 22.63
CA TYR A 226 -19.09 2.31 22.80
C TYR A 226 -20.39 2.63 23.54
N ILE A 227 -20.33 3.35 24.67
CA ILE A 227 -21.51 3.80 25.41
C ILE A 227 -22.43 4.66 24.52
N SER A 228 -21.85 5.58 23.76
CA SER A 228 -22.62 6.43 22.83
C SER A 228 -23.29 5.63 21.70
N MET A 229 -22.66 4.53 21.25
CA MET A 229 -23.26 3.61 20.28
C MET A 229 -24.41 2.81 20.87
N LEU A 230 -24.27 2.33 22.12
CA LEU A 230 -25.36 1.62 22.83
C LEU A 230 -26.58 2.54 23.00
N CYS A 231 -26.38 3.79 23.40
CA CYS A 231 -27.46 4.78 23.51
C CYS A 231 -28.18 5.06 22.18
N ARG A 232 -27.50 4.81 21.04
CA ARG A 232 -28.10 4.92 19.69
C ARG A 232 -28.70 3.62 19.17
N GLY A 233 -28.83 2.58 20.03
CA GLY A 233 -29.44 1.30 19.67
C GLY A 233 -28.50 0.36 18.91
N TYR A 234 -27.17 0.53 19.04
CA TYR A 234 -26.22 -0.43 18.48
C TYR A 234 -26.42 -1.81 19.14
N GLY A 235 -26.53 -2.86 18.33
CA GLY A 235 -26.76 -4.22 18.81
C GLY A 235 -28.25 -4.70 18.74
N GLN A 236 -29.21 -3.78 18.64
CA GLN A 236 -30.61 -4.12 18.42
C GLN A 236 -30.95 -3.94 16.92
N ASN A 237 -30.79 -4.97 16.10
CA ASN A 237 -31.23 -5.04 14.68
C ASN A 237 -31.01 -3.79 13.82
N GLY A 238 -30.13 -2.89 14.23
CA GLY A 238 -29.84 -1.64 13.55
C GLY A 238 -29.10 -1.90 12.23
N ASN A 239 -29.85 -1.93 11.14
CA ASN A 239 -29.26 -1.97 9.81
C ASN A 239 -28.62 -0.61 9.51
N MET A 240 -27.29 -0.55 9.62
CA MET A 240 -26.53 0.58 9.12
C MET A 240 -26.81 0.74 7.62
N LYS A 241 -27.53 1.79 7.23
CA LYS A 241 -27.77 2.10 5.82
C LYS A 241 -26.43 2.34 5.13
N ILE A 242 -26.12 1.49 4.18
CA ILE A 242 -24.99 1.71 3.25
C ILE A 242 -25.54 2.59 2.14
N ASN A 243 -24.92 3.74 1.95
CA ASN A 243 -25.19 4.54 0.75
C ASN A 243 -24.53 3.81 -0.44
N LYS A 244 -25.30 2.93 -1.11
CA LYS A 244 -24.86 2.29 -2.34
C LYS A 244 -24.79 3.36 -3.41
N LYS A 245 -23.59 3.74 -3.85
CA LYS A 245 -23.45 4.49 -5.09
C LYS A 245 -23.74 3.56 -6.25
N ASP A 246 -24.55 4.02 -7.20
CA ASP A 246 -24.79 3.29 -8.44
C ASP A 246 -23.53 3.38 -9.32
N LEU A 247 -23.20 2.27 -9.96
CA LEU A 247 -22.09 2.20 -10.91
C LEU A 247 -22.39 3.08 -12.11
N LYS A 248 -21.44 3.92 -12.47
CA LYS A 248 -21.56 4.81 -13.64
C LYS A 248 -20.88 4.17 -14.85
N ILE A 249 -21.24 4.63 -16.04
CA ILE A 249 -20.64 4.17 -17.31
C ILE A 249 -19.10 4.24 -17.30
N PRO A 250 -18.42 5.30 -16.78
CA PRO A 250 -16.96 5.33 -16.72
C PRO A 250 -16.35 4.23 -15.82
N ASP A 251 -17.08 3.74 -14.81
CA ASP A 251 -16.61 2.66 -13.95
C ASP A 251 -16.55 1.33 -14.69
N ILE A 252 -17.56 1.06 -15.53
CA ILE A 252 -17.64 -0.12 -16.38
C ILE A 252 -16.55 -0.06 -17.47
N LEU A 253 -16.34 1.12 -18.04
CA LEU A 253 -15.31 1.33 -19.07
C LEU A 253 -13.91 1.11 -18.49
N PHE A 254 -13.64 1.60 -17.29
CA PHE A 254 -12.36 1.38 -16.59
C PHE A 254 -12.12 -0.10 -16.27
N SER A 255 -13.13 -0.83 -15.78
CA SER A 255 -13.00 -2.27 -15.53
C SER A 255 -12.79 -3.04 -16.84
N GLY A 256 -13.50 -2.67 -17.91
CA GLY A 256 -13.34 -3.24 -19.24
C GLY A 256 -11.94 -3.03 -19.81
N THR A 257 -11.39 -1.82 -19.72
CA THR A 257 -10.01 -1.55 -20.19
C THR A 257 -8.98 -2.32 -19.38
N THR A 258 -9.14 -2.48 -18.08
CA THR A 258 -8.21 -3.27 -17.24
C THR A 258 -8.22 -4.75 -17.67
N VAL A 259 -9.41 -5.33 -17.85
CA VAL A 259 -9.53 -6.72 -18.31
C VAL A 259 -8.98 -6.88 -19.72
N LEU A 260 -9.26 -5.94 -20.63
CA LEU A 260 -8.77 -5.96 -22.01
C LEU A 260 -7.25 -5.90 -22.07
N VAL A 261 -6.60 -5.08 -21.24
CA VAL A 261 -5.12 -5.01 -21.16
C VAL A 261 -4.54 -6.32 -20.65
N ILE A 262 -5.14 -6.94 -19.63
CA ILE A 262 -4.70 -8.23 -19.11
C ILE A 262 -4.84 -9.34 -20.16
N VAL A 263 -5.99 -9.43 -20.82
CA VAL A 263 -6.23 -10.42 -21.88
C VAL A 263 -5.33 -10.13 -23.10
N GLY A 264 -5.19 -8.87 -23.49
CA GLY A 264 -4.32 -8.44 -24.58
C GLY A 264 -2.85 -8.78 -24.33
N SER A 265 -2.38 -8.61 -23.08
CA SER A 265 -1.01 -9.00 -22.70
C SER A 265 -0.77 -10.52 -22.82
N TYR A 266 -1.84 -11.32 -22.70
CA TYR A 266 -1.77 -12.78 -22.88
C TYR A 266 -1.73 -13.20 -24.36
N ILE A 267 -2.34 -12.42 -25.25
CA ILE A 267 -2.42 -12.69 -26.69
C ILE A 267 -1.15 -12.22 -27.42
N LEU A 268 -0.50 -11.17 -26.91
CA LEU A 268 0.71 -10.57 -27.52
C LEU A 268 1.99 -11.39 -27.32
N SER A 269 1.93 -12.46 -26.59
CA SER A 269 3.02 -13.36 -26.24
C SER A 269 2.68 -14.79 -26.65
#